data_9940b636a32593903ca9e422b6f35a07
#
_entry.id   9940b636a32593903ca9e422b6f35a07
#
_cell.length_a   1.000
_cell.length_b   1.000
_cell.length_c   1.000
_cell.angle_alpha   90.00
_cell.angle_beta   90.00
_cell.angle_gamma   90.00
#
_symmetry.space_group_name_H-M   'P 1'
#
loop_
_entity.id
_entity.type
_entity.pdbx_description
1 polymer ?
#
loop_
_entity_poly.entity_id
_entity_poly.type
_entity_poly.pdbx_seq_one_letter_code
_entity_poly.pdbx_strand_id
1 'polypeptide(L)'
;MKGRLMLLALASALALAPIAAADVIRGTDGPDNLNGTAAADLIYGRGGNDIIRAHDGNDVVYGGSGNDVIRGGPGNDVLYGQSGNDVMWAGAGADVQYGGAGNDVLHALANDNQPDVLDCGRGYDVAYVIVHDPVRLHGCEQVIRLSPEQAGAMAAANDDNG
;
A
#
# COMPACT_ATOMS: atom_id res chain seq x y z
N MET A 1 -57.07 30.22 -27.09
CA MET A 1 -56.33 29.70 -25.90
C MET A 1 -55.00 29.17 -26.37
N LYS A 2 -53.91 29.85 -26.03
CA LYS A 2 -52.56 29.47 -26.43
C LYS A 2 -51.90 28.82 -25.20
N GLY A 3 -51.77 27.47 -25.21
CA GLY A 3 -51.04 26.73 -24.18
C GLY A 3 -49.54 26.96 -24.31
N ARG A 4 -48.92 27.54 -23.32
CA ARG A 4 -47.46 27.61 -23.16
C ARG A 4 -46.96 26.29 -22.62
N LEU A 5 -46.23 25.55 -23.43
CA LEU A 5 -45.46 24.40 -23.01
C LEU A 5 -44.25 24.90 -22.21
N MET A 6 -44.21 24.63 -20.90
CA MET A 6 -43.09 24.98 -20.04
C MET A 6 -42.11 23.81 -20.08
N LEU A 7 -41.00 24.00 -20.81
CA LEU A 7 -39.91 23.04 -20.88
C LEU A 7 -39.12 23.16 -19.55
N LEU A 8 -39.31 22.20 -18.63
CA LEU A 8 -38.43 22.05 -17.48
C LEU A 8 -37.12 21.46 -17.98
N ALA A 9 -36.08 22.27 -18.09
CA ALA A 9 -34.72 21.79 -18.23
C ALA A 9 -34.26 21.22 -16.90
N LEU A 10 -34.23 19.89 -16.75
CA LEU A 10 -33.47 19.22 -15.71
C LEU A 10 -31.97 19.41 -16.02
N ALA A 11 -31.36 20.40 -15.44
CA ALA A 11 -29.92 20.47 -15.35
C ALA A 11 -29.46 19.43 -14.31
N SER A 12 -29.15 18.22 -14.78
CA SER A 12 -28.37 17.27 -13.97
C SER A 12 -26.97 17.84 -13.82
N ALA A 13 -26.73 18.53 -12.73
CA ALA A 13 -25.37 18.84 -12.29
C ALA A 13 -24.69 17.51 -11.97
N LEU A 14 -23.97 16.97 -12.93
CA LEU A 14 -23.01 15.90 -12.68
C LEU A 14 -21.93 16.53 -11.81
N ALA A 15 -22.04 16.35 -10.48
CA ALA A 15 -20.97 16.70 -9.58
C ALA A 15 -19.79 15.81 -9.94
N LEU A 16 -18.82 16.35 -10.68
CA LEU A 16 -17.51 15.72 -10.75
C LEU A 16 -16.98 15.72 -9.30
N ALA A 17 -16.87 14.54 -8.71
CA ALA A 17 -16.08 14.39 -7.51
C ALA A 17 -14.68 14.97 -7.81
N PRO A 18 -14.09 15.75 -6.92
CA PRO A 18 -12.74 16.23 -7.14
C PRO A 18 -11.84 15.01 -7.32
N ILE A 19 -11.12 14.95 -8.44
CA ILE A 19 -10.05 13.97 -8.62
C ILE A 19 -9.04 14.33 -7.54
N ALA A 20 -8.77 13.40 -6.62
CA ALA A 20 -7.73 13.61 -5.62
C ALA A 20 -6.42 13.92 -6.35
N ALA A 21 -5.72 14.94 -5.92
CA ALA A 21 -4.44 15.31 -6.51
C ALA A 21 -3.36 14.43 -5.89
N ALA A 22 -2.42 13.96 -6.70
CA ALA A 22 -1.23 13.28 -6.23
C ALA A 22 -0.39 14.21 -5.35
N ASP A 23 0.03 13.74 -4.19
CA ASP A 23 0.84 14.51 -3.26
C ASP A 23 2.28 14.00 -3.19
N VAL A 24 3.19 14.90 -2.81
CA VAL A 24 4.54 14.55 -2.43
C VAL A 24 4.70 14.79 -0.94
N ILE A 25 4.68 13.72 -0.16
CA ILE A 25 4.72 13.73 1.30
C ILE A 25 6.14 13.45 1.77
N ARG A 26 6.63 14.22 2.74
CA ARG A 26 7.98 14.04 3.29
C ARG A 26 7.95 14.10 4.80
N GLY A 27 8.47 13.07 5.41
CA GLY A 27 8.80 13.02 6.82
C GLY A 27 10.07 13.79 7.17
N THR A 28 10.55 13.57 8.37
CA THR A 28 11.73 14.17 8.99
C THR A 28 12.86 13.13 9.11
N ASP A 29 13.87 13.40 9.94
CA ASP A 29 14.89 12.42 10.31
C ASP A 29 14.55 11.69 11.65
N GLY A 30 13.34 11.87 12.17
CA GLY A 30 12.80 11.23 13.36
C GLY A 30 11.49 10.51 13.08
N PRO A 31 10.94 9.74 14.04
CA PRO A 31 9.74 8.96 13.84
C PRO A 31 8.54 9.80 13.40
N ASP A 32 7.92 9.43 12.28
CA ASP A 32 6.79 10.12 11.68
C ASP A 32 5.55 9.21 11.52
N ASN A 33 4.38 9.84 11.39
CA ASN A 33 3.16 9.16 10.98
C ASN A 33 2.64 9.87 9.71
N LEU A 34 2.88 9.24 8.56
CA LEU A 34 2.60 9.81 7.25
C LEU A 34 1.37 9.14 6.63
N ASN A 35 0.49 9.95 6.09
CA ASN A 35 -0.69 9.47 5.40
C ASN A 35 -0.75 10.08 4.00
N GLY A 36 -0.94 9.22 3.01
CA GLY A 36 -1.25 9.59 1.63
C GLY A 36 -2.69 10.06 1.45
N THR A 37 -3.10 10.12 0.23
CA THR A 37 -4.44 10.53 -0.19
C THR A 37 -5.18 9.34 -0.85
N ALA A 38 -6.16 9.61 -1.71
CA ALA A 38 -6.77 8.60 -2.56
C ALA A 38 -6.31 8.73 -4.04
N ALA A 39 -5.12 9.28 -4.25
CA ALA A 39 -4.50 9.44 -5.55
C ALA A 39 -3.08 8.90 -5.50
N ALA A 40 -2.49 8.69 -6.66
CA ALA A 40 -1.11 8.21 -6.76
C ALA A 40 -0.12 9.17 -6.07
N ASP A 41 0.42 8.81 -4.93
CA ASP A 41 1.28 9.64 -4.10
C ASP A 41 2.76 9.21 -4.15
N LEU A 42 3.63 10.13 -3.76
CA LEU A 42 5.05 9.89 -3.58
C LEU A 42 5.44 10.23 -2.15
N ILE A 43 5.76 9.21 -1.34
CA ILE A 43 5.96 9.34 0.10
C ILE A 43 7.41 9.00 0.47
N TYR A 44 8.03 9.87 1.27
CA TYR A 44 9.37 9.67 1.82
C TYR A 44 9.34 9.74 3.35
N GLY A 45 9.62 8.64 4.05
CA GLY A 45 9.81 8.61 5.51
C GLY A 45 11.09 9.33 5.91
N ARG A 46 12.19 9.04 5.25
CA ARG A 46 13.56 9.51 5.46
C ARG A 46 14.27 8.77 6.58
N GLY A 47 14.11 9.16 7.82
CA GLY A 47 14.77 8.51 8.93
C GLY A 47 13.94 8.51 10.21
N GLY A 48 14.21 7.55 11.04
CA GLY A 48 13.37 7.25 12.20
C GLY A 48 12.56 5.98 11.97
N ASN A 49 11.79 5.60 12.95
CA ASN A 49 10.87 4.47 12.80
C ASN A 49 9.49 5.02 12.41
N ASP A 50 9.15 4.93 11.14
CA ASP A 50 7.99 5.60 10.59
C ASP A 50 6.78 4.69 10.47
N ILE A 51 5.60 5.30 10.51
CA ILE A 51 4.34 4.64 10.17
C ILE A 51 3.79 5.34 8.92
N ILE A 52 3.73 4.63 7.81
CA ILE A 52 3.33 5.17 6.51
C ILE A 52 2.10 4.41 6.01
N ARG A 53 1.05 5.16 5.63
CA ARG A 53 -0.16 4.65 4.99
C ARG A 53 -0.36 5.41 3.69
N ALA A 54 -0.23 4.73 2.56
CA ALA A 54 -0.38 5.38 1.26
C ALA A 54 -1.85 5.56 0.86
N HIS A 55 -2.74 4.66 1.28
CA HIS A 55 -4.18 4.60 1.00
C HIS A 55 -4.50 4.11 -0.43
N ASP A 56 -5.54 4.71 -1.09
CA ASP A 56 -5.89 4.34 -2.46
C ASP A 56 -4.95 5.05 -3.44
N GLY A 57 -4.61 4.41 -4.54
CA GLY A 57 -3.75 5.04 -5.54
C GLY A 57 -2.70 4.07 -6.06
N ASN A 58 -1.92 4.49 -7.04
CA ASN A 58 -0.71 3.76 -7.42
C ASN A 58 0.47 4.51 -6.82
N ASP A 59 0.87 4.11 -5.62
CA ASP A 59 1.75 4.87 -4.77
C ASP A 59 3.21 4.44 -4.87
N VAL A 60 4.11 5.37 -4.58
CA VAL A 60 5.53 5.07 -4.41
C VAL A 60 5.97 5.51 -3.02
N VAL A 61 6.39 4.55 -2.20
CA VAL A 61 6.76 4.78 -0.81
C VAL A 61 8.22 4.42 -0.58
N TYR A 62 8.94 5.31 0.07
CA TYR A 62 10.28 5.09 0.59
C TYR A 62 10.24 5.22 2.12
N GLY A 63 10.46 4.13 2.86
CA GLY A 63 10.58 4.15 4.32
C GLY A 63 11.79 4.96 4.74
N GLY A 64 12.97 4.48 4.40
CA GLY A 64 14.20 5.20 4.64
C GLY A 64 15.16 4.49 5.56
N SER A 65 15.59 5.14 6.62
CA SER A 65 16.41 4.50 7.63
C SER A 65 15.66 4.38 8.96
N GLY A 66 15.68 3.21 9.54
CA GLY A 66 14.95 2.88 10.76
C GLY A 66 14.02 1.69 10.52
N ASN A 67 13.28 1.30 11.52
CA ASN A 67 12.35 0.17 11.40
C ASN A 67 10.96 0.71 11.08
N ASP A 68 10.56 0.61 9.83
CA ASP A 68 9.38 1.25 9.32
C ASP A 68 8.18 0.28 9.22
N VAL A 69 7.00 0.84 9.32
CA VAL A 69 5.73 0.14 9.08
C VAL A 69 5.05 0.81 7.88
N ILE A 70 4.99 0.10 6.76
CA ILE A 70 4.51 0.63 5.48
C ILE A 70 3.26 -0.13 5.04
N ARG A 71 2.22 0.59 4.67
CA ARG A 71 1.02 0.06 4.04
C ARG A 71 0.77 0.78 2.72
N GLY A 72 0.74 0.02 1.62
CA GLY A 72 0.35 0.52 0.30
C GLY A 72 -1.15 0.84 0.28
N GLY A 73 -1.98 -0.14 0.16
CA GLY A 73 -3.42 -0.01 0.12
C GLY A 73 -4.00 -0.57 -1.16
N PRO A 74 -5.17 -0.12 -1.61
CA PRO A 74 -5.68 -0.47 -2.93
C PRO A 74 -4.96 0.29 -4.05
N GLY A 75 -4.39 -0.42 -5.01
CA GLY A 75 -3.68 0.15 -6.16
C GLY A 75 -2.47 -0.68 -6.54
N ASN A 76 -1.73 -0.26 -7.56
CA ASN A 76 -0.49 -0.94 -7.92
C ASN A 76 0.68 -0.14 -7.32
N ASP A 77 1.17 -0.59 -6.17
CA ASP A 77 2.10 0.16 -5.34
C ASP A 77 3.55 -0.29 -5.51
N VAL A 78 4.48 0.63 -5.25
CA VAL A 78 5.91 0.32 -5.17
C VAL A 78 6.43 0.76 -3.81
N LEU A 79 6.80 -0.20 -2.97
CA LEU A 79 7.20 0.03 -1.59
C LEU A 79 8.68 -0.30 -1.42
N TYR A 80 9.44 0.62 -0.84
CA TYR A 80 10.84 0.45 -0.47
C TYR A 80 11.00 0.62 1.04
N GLY A 81 11.37 -0.43 1.77
CA GLY A 81 11.76 -0.36 3.19
C GLY A 81 13.08 0.41 3.34
N GLN A 82 14.07 0.05 2.56
CA GLN A 82 15.45 0.54 2.46
C GLN A 82 16.35 0.00 3.57
N SER A 83 16.49 0.61 4.74
CA SER A 83 17.42 0.14 5.77
C SER A 83 16.80 0.13 7.16
N GLY A 84 16.89 -1.00 7.80
CA GLY A 84 16.26 -1.31 9.09
C GLY A 84 15.44 -2.58 8.98
N ASN A 85 14.78 -2.95 10.04
CA ASN A 85 13.89 -4.11 10.02
C ASN A 85 12.45 -3.63 9.77
N ASP A 86 12.02 -3.74 8.53
CA ASP A 86 10.80 -3.13 8.05
C ASP A 86 9.63 -4.14 8.03
N VAL A 87 8.42 -3.63 8.20
CA VAL A 87 7.21 -4.42 8.05
C VAL A 87 6.31 -3.78 7.00
N MET A 88 6.07 -4.50 5.91
CA MET A 88 5.37 -3.97 4.74
C MET A 88 4.14 -4.78 4.40
N TRP A 89 3.05 -4.09 4.08
CA TRP A 89 1.83 -4.65 3.49
C TRP A 89 1.61 -3.99 2.14
N ALA A 90 1.58 -4.81 1.09
CA ALA A 90 1.29 -4.34 -0.26
C ALA A 90 -0.14 -3.78 -0.34
N GLY A 91 -1.11 -4.61 -0.13
CA GLY A 91 -2.52 -4.29 -0.30
C GLY A 91 -3.12 -5.04 -1.45
N ALA A 92 -4.11 -4.45 -2.11
CA ALA A 92 -4.76 -5.02 -3.27
C ALA A 92 -4.24 -4.39 -4.56
N GLY A 93 -3.86 -5.22 -5.52
CA GLY A 93 -3.31 -4.81 -6.82
C GLY A 93 -2.07 -5.58 -7.19
N ALA A 94 -1.42 -5.17 -8.25
CA ALA A 94 -0.14 -5.75 -8.67
C ALA A 94 1.02 -4.94 -8.10
N ASP A 95 1.55 -5.39 -6.97
CA ASP A 95 2.45 -4.62 -6.15
C ASP A 95 3.91 -5.06 -6.26
N VAL A 96 4.81 -4.14 -5.93
CA VAL A 96 6.25 -4.42 -5.84
C VAL A 96 6.77 -3.96 -4.48
N GLN A 97 7.35 -4.89 -3.72
CA GLN A 97 7.96 -4.62 -2.43
C GLN A 97 9.46 -4.91 -2.47
N TYR A 98 10.26 -3.97 -1.98
CA TYR A 98 11.69 -4.12 -1.74
C TYR A 98 11.97 -3.92 -0.25
N GLY A 99 12.33 -5.00 0.46
CA GLY A 99 12.73 -4.93 1.87
C GLY A 99 13.96 -4.06 2.05
N GLY A 100 15.05 -4.51 1.49
CA GLY A 100 16.28 -3.74 1.46
C GLY A 100 17.39 -4.32 2.31
N ALA A 101 17.77 -3.68 3.38
CA ALA A 101 18.81 -4.17 4.27
C ALA A 101 18.30 -4.20 5.72
N GLY A 102 18.27 -5.38 6.30
CA GLY A 102 17.75 -5.66 7.63
C GLY A 102 16.99 -6.97 7.63
N ASN A 103 16.26 -7.25 8.68
CA ASN A 103 15.40 -8.43 8.73
C ASN A 103 13.97 -7.98 8.53
N ASP A 104 13.48 -8.15 7.31
CA ASP A 104 12.23 -7.56 6.86
C ASP A 104 11.07 -8.56 6.89
N VAL A 105 9.86 -8.03 7.01
CA VAL A 105 8.62 -8.81 6.93
C VAL A 105 7.73 -8.22 5.85
N LEU A 106 7.53 -8.97 4.77
CA LEU A 106 6.77 -8.54 3.60
C LEU A 106 5.46 -9.33 3.49
N HIS A 107 4.35 -8.62 3.37
CA HIS A 107 3.03 -9.23 3.23
C HIS A 107 2.43 -8.92 1.86
N ALA A 108 2.16 -9.98 1.06
CA ALA A 108 1.34 -9.95 -0.15
C ALA A 108 0.12 -10.85 0.10
N LEU A 109 -0.86 -10.30 0.80
CA LEU A 109 -1.99 -11.05 1.35
C LEU A 109 -3.35 -10.67 0.75
N ALA A 110 -3.40 -9.86 -0.30
CA ALA A 110 -4.62 -9.64 -1.05
C ALA A 110 -4.97 -10.89 -1.88
N ASN A 111 -6.20 -11.35 -1.77
CA ASN A 111 -6.70 -12.49 -2.56
C ASN A 111 -7.40 -11.96 -3.81
N ASP A 112 -6.67 -11.28 -4.68
CA ASP A 112 -7.21 -10.57 -5.84
C ASP A 112 -6.69 -11.12 -7.18
N ASN A 113 -5.84 -12.13 -7.12
CA ASN A 113 -5.22 -12.80 -8.27
C ASN A 113 -4.40 -11.85 -9.15
N GLN A 114 -3.85 -10.78 -8.56
CA GLN A 114 -2.90 -9.88 -9.20
C GLN A 114 -1.46 -10.34 -8.92
N PRO A 115 -0.52 -10.11 -9.86
CA PRO A 115 0.85 -10.59 -9.69
C PRO A 115 1.68 -9.64 -8.85
N ASP A 116 2.11 -10.07 -7.66
CA ASP A 116 3.03 -9.34 -6.80
C ASP A 116 4.49 -9.73 -7.01
N VAL A 117 5.38 -8.79 -6.70
CA VAL A 117 6.82 -9.02 -6.68
C VAL A 117 7.40 -8.60 -5.33
N LEU A 118 8.04 -9.54 -4.63
CA LEU A 118 8.71 -9.30 -3.37
C LEU A 118 10.21 -9.58 -3.53
N ASP A 119 11.02 -8.56 -3.39
CA ASP A 119 12.47 -8.65 -3.24
C ASP A 119 12.83 -8.31 -1.79
N CYS A 120 13.09 -9.34 -0.99
CA CYS A 120 13.31 -9.17 0.44
C CYS A 120 14.65 -8.47 0.74
N GLY A 121 15.68 -8.74 -0.06
CA GLY A 121 16.93 -8.00 0.03
C GLY A 121 18.03 -8.70 0.82
N ARG A 122 18.64 -8.02 1.78
CA ARG A 122 19.73 -8.54 2.59
C ARG A 122 19.32 -8.65 4.05
N GLY A 123 19.38 -9.84 4.60
CA GLY A 123 19.05 -10.10 6.00
C GLY A 123 18.53 -11.50 6.21
N TYR A 124 17.73 -11.66 7.22
CA TYR A 124 16.88 -12.83 7.41
C TYR A 124 15.43 -12.40 7.29
N ASP A 125 14.85 -12.60 6.13
CA ASP A 125 13.61 -11.99 5.71
C ASP A 125 12.47 -13.00 5.65
N VAL A 126 11.26 -12.53 5.97
CA VAL A 126 10.04 -13.34 5.99
C VAL A 126 9.01 -12.78 5.03
N ALA A 127 8.57 -13.61 4.08
CA ALA A 127 7.47 -13.26 3.18
C ALA A 127 6.20 -14.05 3.53
N TYR A 128 5.09 -13.34 3.71
CA TYR A 128 3.74 -13.93 3.84
C TYR A 128 2.98 -13.77 2.53
N VAL A 129 2.53 -14.89 1.95
CA VAL A 129 1.84 -14.91 0.66
C VAL A 129 0.65 -15.84 0.69
N ILE A 130 -0.34 -15.61 -0.17
CA ILE A 130 -1.48 -16.52 -0.34
C ILE A 130 -1.12 -17.69 -1.27
N VAL A 131 -1.59 -18.89 -0.97
CA VAL A 131 -1.19 -20.13 -1.66
C VAL A 131 -1.50 -20.19 -3.16
N HIS A 132 -2.41 -19.37 -3.66
CA HIS A 132 -2.82 -19.39 -5.08
C HIS A 132 -2.59 -18.07 -5.81
N ASP A 133 -2.13 -17.03 -5.11
CA ASP A 133 -1.78 -15.77 -5.76
C ASP A 133 -0.45 -15.85 -6.51
N PRO A 134 -0.37 -15.21 -7.68
CA PRO A 134 0.85 -15.22 -8.49
C PRO A 134 1.89 -14.26 -7.90
N VAL A 135 2.73 -14.75 -6.98
CA VAL A 135 3.79 -13.96 -6.34
C VAL A 135 5.16 -14.40 -6.84
N ARG A 136 6.00 -13.43 -7.23
CA ARG A 136 7.42 -13.64 -7.51
C ARG A 136 8.25 -13.24 -6.30
N LEU A 137 9.09 -14.15 -5.81
CA LEU A 137 9.89 -13.97 -4.62
C LEU A 137 11.38 -13.98 -4.98
N HIS A 138 12.13 -13.07 -4.39
CA HIS A 138 13.58 -13.01 -4.49
C HIS A 138 14.19 -12.67 -3.12
N GLY A 139 15.24 -13.38 -2.71
CA GLY A 139 16.00 -13.07 -1.50
C GLY A 139 15.30 -13.30 -0.16
N CYS A 140 14.15 -13.99 -0.11
CA CYS A 140 13.44 -14.25 1.14
C CYS A 140 13.88 -15.60 1.74
N GLU A 141 14.41 -15.61 2.97
CA GLU A 141 14.88 -16.84 3.66
C GLU A 141 13.72 -17.69 4.16
N GLN A 142 12.62 -17.06 4.54
CA GLN A 142 11.42 -17.75 4.96
C GLN A 142 10.20 -17.30 4.17
N VAL A 143 9.46 -18.27 3.61
CA VAL A 143 8.19 -18.00 2.91
C VAL A 143 7.07 -18.76 3.57
N ILE A 144 6.10 -18.01 4.11
CA ILE A 144 4.90 -18.55 4.78
C ILE A 144 3.72 -18.40 3.83
N ARG A 145 3.14 -19.54 3.43
CA ARG A 145 1.99 -19.60 2.55
C ARG A 145 0.72 -19.80 3.36
N LEU A 146 -0.19 -18.85 3.26
CA LEU A 146 -1.46 -18.85 3.98
C LEU A 146 -2.62 -19.20 3.04
N SER A 147 -3.65 -19.84 3.58
CA SER A 147 -4.95 -19.88 2.89
C SER A 147 -5.58 -18.49 2.88
N PRO A 148 -6.52 -18.20 1.96
CA PRO A 148 -7.23 -16.91 1.96
C PRO A 148 -7.93 -16.59 3.29
N GLU A 149 -8.45 -17.61 3.99
CA GLU A 149 -9.06 -17.45 5.30
C GLU A 149 -8.06 -17.05 6.38
N GLN A 150 -6.87 -17.67 6.40
CA GLN A 150 -5.79 -17.33 7.33
C GLN A 150 -5.24 -15.93 7.07
N ALA A 151 -5.08 -15.56 5.79
CA ALA A 151 -4.65 -14.24 5.37
C ALA A 151 -5.64 -13.16 5.81
N GLY A 152 -6.95 -13.37 5.61
CA GLY A 152 -7.99 -12.46 6.06
C GLY A 152 -8.01 -12.25 7.57
N ALA A 153 -7.82 -13.33 8.35
CA ALA A 153 -7.73 -13.23 9.81
C ALA A 153 -6.49 -12.45 10.28
N MET A 154 -5.36 -12.59 9.56
CA MET A 154 -4.13 -11.86 9.87
C MET A 154 -4.24 -10.37 9.52
N ALA A 155 -4.84 -10.04 8.38
CA ALA A 155 -5.09 -8.66 7.99
C ALA A 155 -6.00 -7.95 9.00
N ALA A 156 -7.13 -8.55 9.37
CA ALA A 156 -8.07 -7.98 10.34
C ALA A 156 -7.43 -7.74 11.72
N ALA A 157 -6.52 -8.60 12.17
CA ALA A 157 -5.81 -8.42 13.44
C ALA A 157 -4.84 -7.22 13.44
N ASN A 158 -4.42 -6.77 12.26
CA ASN A 158 -3.49 -5.64 12.12
C ASN A 158 -4.20 -4.30 11.90
N ASP A 159 -5.48 -4.31 11.45
CA ASP A 159 -6.28 -3.09 11.26
C ASP A 159 -6.81 -2.51 12.59
N ASP A 160 -6.98 -3.33 13.63
CA ASP A 160 -7.49 -2.88 14.94
C ASP A 160 -6.47 -2.06 15.78
N ASN A 161 -5.23 -1.88 15.29
CA ASN A 161 -4.16 -1.12 15.96
C ASN A 161 -3.80 0.21 15.26
N GLY A 162 -4.72 0.75 14.47
CA GLY A 162 -4.55 1.99 13.71
C GLY A 162 -5.08 3.23 14.41
#